data_ec312684998221beba24c4022c7af73a
#
_entry.id   ec312684998221beba24c4022c7af73a
#
_cell.length_a   1.000
_cell.length_b   1.000
_cell.length_c   1.000
_cell.angle_alpha   90.00
_cell.angle_beta   90.00
_cell.angle_gamma   90.00
#
_symmetry.space_group_name_H-M   'P 1'
#
loop_
_entity.id
_entity.type
_entity.pdbx_description
1 polymer ?
#
loop_
_entity_poly.entity_id
_entity_poly.type
_entity_poly.pdbx_seq_one_letter_code
_entity_poly.pdbx_strand_id
1 'polypeptide(L)'
;MKNINTIFIIICFIFSIGCTPNEKSLYDIIDKSLQQAKPTLLFVSNPSLGNYKHFNSILKDEQVQKVLTNFHFVEQKISAIDEIHRLLYTHRHNFFLIFNADSIVSVVPTFYSKKKLISFLESFADSTFAETIKEISLLNYKDSIAVANAINNVLRSNYHIQKGNMSKTVYIDNIQQSINEMPYFYNRYLLAMSTSDFVNTEWIDSLKTNEKNIYEDCIKALKQKMFHIPHNNHSKISFKHEAIDLGEVRINEKDSCLFTFINRGDTPAIIYKVKSTCGCTVAEWAKTPIQKGDSSHIKIVFKGESNGFFKKRIKVFTNSDNPETTLTISGTVIF
;
A
#
# COMPACT_ATOMS: atom_id res chain seq x y z
N MET A 1 16.10 -13.70 -26.09
CA MET A 1 16.31 -12.31 -25.65
C MET A 1 15.21 -11.40 -26.18
N LYS A 2 13.94 -11.60 -25.81
CA LYS A 2 12.83 -10.71 -26.29
C LYS A 2 11.70 -10.48 -25.29
N ASN A 3 11.80 -10.88 -24.02
CA ASN A 3 10.69 -10.76 -23.08
C ASN A 3 10.96 -9.94 -21.80
N ILE A 4 12.10 -9.26 -21.69
CA ILE A 4 12.45 -8.46 -20.50
C ILE A 4 11.86 -7.04 -20.58
N ASN A 5 11.61 -6.52 -21.80
CA ASN A 5 11.12 -5.16 -21.99
C ASN A 5 9.62 -4.97 -21.68
N THR A 6 8.80 -6.04 -21.75
CA THR A 6 7.34 -5.92 -21.58
C THR A 6 6.91 -5.74 -20.13
N ILE A 7 7.68 -6.28 -19.17
CA ILE A 7 7.38 -6.13 -17.74
C ILE A 7 7.80 -4.74 -17.22
N PHE A 8 8.88 -4.19 -17.78
CA PHE A 8 9.33 -2.83 -17.46
C PHE A 8 8.31 -1.74 -17.89
N ILE A 9 7.64 -2.00 -19.02
CA ILE A 9 6.60 -1.09 -19.55
C ILE A 9 5.35 -1.09 -18.66
N ILE A 10 5.01 -2.19 -18.00
CA ILE A 10 3.82 -2.25 -17.11
C ILE A 10 4.03 -1.46 -15.82
N ILE A 11 5.24 -1.43 -15.26
CA ILE A 11 5.55 -0.60 -14.09
C ILE A 11 5.52 0.89 -14.46
N CYS A 12 6.01 1.26 -15.64
CA CYS A 12 5.93 2.64 -16.14
C CYS A 12 4.50 3.06 -16.51
N PHE A 13 3.64 2.14 -16.99
CA PHE A 13 2.28 2.49 -17.43
C PHE A 13 1.29 2.72 -16.28
N ILE A 14 1.55 2.21 -15.07
CA ILE A 14 0.71 2.50 -13.89
C ILE A 14 0.94 3.95 -13.41
N PHE A 15 2.06 4.58 -13.77
CA PHE A 15 2.42 5.95 -13.36
C PHE A 15 2.03 7.06 -14.34
N SER A 16 1.51 6.74 -15.53
CA SER A 16 1.29 7.74 -16.59
C SER A 16 -0.16 8.05 -16.93
N ILE A 17 -1.13 7.58 -16.13
CA ILE A 17 -2.54 7.92 -16.38
C ILE A 17 -2.89 9.20 -15.62
N GLY A 18 -2.80 10.35 -16.27
CA GLY A 18 -3.46 11.57 -15.81
C GLY A 18 -2.66 12.87 -15.78
N CYS A 19 -1.44 12.94 -16.27
CA CYS A 19 -0.75 14.24 -16.37
C CYS A 19 -1.24 15.03 -17.59
N THR A 20 -1.85 16.17 -17.36
CA THR A 20 -2.02 17.20 -18.38
C THR A 20 -0.64 17.78 -18.77
N PRO A 21 -0.42 18.29 -20.00
CA PRO A 21 0.92 18.67 -20.51
C PRO A 21 1.67 19.74 -19.73
N ASN A 22 1.06 20.33 -18.69
CA ASN A 22 1.65 21.39 -17.86
C ASN A 22 1.86 21.00 -16.38
N GLU A 23 1.60 19.78 -15.97
CA GLU A 23 1.75 19.36 -14.58
C GLU A 23 3.11 18.68 -14.39
N LYS A 24 3.93 19.23 -13.48
CA LYS A 24 5.25 18.67 -13.13
C LYS A 24 5.05 17.42 -12.28
N SER A 25 5.75 16.33 -12.63
CA SER A 25 5.79 15.16 -11.77
C SER A 25 6.57 15.45 -10.48
N LEU A 26 6.38 14.65 -9.44
CA LEU A 26 7.21 14.73 -8.23
C LEU A 26 8.71 14.63 -8.56
N TYR A 27 9.07 13.80 -9.53
CA TYR A 27 10.45 13.58 -9.96
C TYR A 27 11.04 14.77 -10.70
N ASP A 28 10.24 15.54 -11.44
CA ASP A 28 10.68 16.81 -12.03
C ASP A 28 10.97 17.88 -10.97
N ILE A 29 10.24 17.82 -9.84
CA ILE A 29 10.50 18.70 -8.69
C ILE A 29 11.79 18.31 -8.00
N ILE A 30 12.04 16.99 -7.83
CA ILE A 30 13.31 16.48 -7.27
C ILE A 30 14.49 16.82 -8.18
N ASP A 31 14.36 16.65 -9.51
CA ASP A 31 15.42 17.05 -10.47
C ASP A 31 15.81 18.51 -10.30
N LYS A 32 14.82 19.37 -10.12
CA LYS A 32 15.09 20.81 -9.88
C LYS A 32 15.67 21.05 -8.50
N SER A 33 15.21 20.34 -7.47
CA SER A 33 15.75 20.43 -6.12
C SER A 33 17.24 20.07 -6.10
N LEU A 34 17.64 19.03 -6.81
CA LEU A 34 19.04 18.60 -6.94
C LEU A 34 19.94 19.65 -7.64
N GLN A 35 19.36 20.49 -8.49
CA GLN A 35 20.08 21.53 -9.22
C GLN A 35 20.16 22.87 -8.47
N GLN A 36 19.44 23.01 -7.36
CA GLN A 36 19.35 24.26 -6.61
C GLN A 36 20.33 24.27 -5.42
N ALA A 37 20.93 25.43 -5.17
CA ALA A 37 21.70 25.66 -3.94
C ALA A 37 20.78 25.93 -2.72
N LYS A 38 19.48 26.08 -2.94
CA LYS A 38 18.47 26.41 -1.92
C LYS A 38 17.53 25.22 -1.74
N PRO A 39 17.01 25.01 -0.53
CA PRO A 39 16.00 23.99 -0.32
C PRO A 39 14.74 24.28 -1.16
N THR A 40 14.08 23.23 -1.62
CA THR A 40 12.82 23.35 -2.35
C THR A 40 11.65 23.31 -1.39
N LEU A 41 10.85 24.37 -1.39
CA LEU A 41 9.57 24.44 -0.68
C LEU A 41 8.44 24.13 -1.66
N LEU A 42 7.84 22.97 -1.53
CA LEU A 42 6.69 22.55 -2.31
C LEU A 42 5.39 22.79 -1.53
N PHE A 43 4.53 23.64 -2.06
CA PHE A 43 3.17 23.78 -1.58
C PHE A 43 2.25 22.85 -2.38
N VAL A 44 1.76 21.80 -1.73
CA VAL A 44 0.74 20.90 -2.29
C VAL A 44 -0.63 21.52 -2.02
N SER A 45 -1.26 22.03 -3.05
CA SER A 45 -2.48 22.84 -2.94
C SER A 45 -3.72 22.08 -3.43
N ASN A 46 -4.82 22.25 -2.70
CA ASN A 46 -6.15 21.81 -3.12
C ASN A 46 -7.11 23.00 -3.18
N PRO A 47 -7.32 23.58 -4.37
CA PRO A 47 -8.20 24.74 -4.53
C PRO A 47 -9.66 24.51 -4.14
N SER A 48 -10.10 23.25 -4.06
CA SER A 48 -11.46 22.89 -3.66
C SER A 48 -11.71 23.02 -2.15
N LEU A 49 -10.65 23.15 -1.34
CA LEU A 49 -10.77 23.32 0.09
C LEU A 49 -11.08 24.77 0.46
N GLY A 50 -12.01 24.97 1.39
CA GLY A 50 -12.46 26.31 1.80
C GLY A 50 -11.34 27.21 2.35
N ASN A 51 -10.29 26.62 2.92
CA ASN A 51 -9.13 27.35 3.46
C ASN A 51 -8.07 27.72 2.41
N TYR A 52 -8.16 27.23 1.17
CA TYR A 52 -7.19 27.52 0.11
C TYR A 52 -7.03 29.03 -0.17
N LYS A 53 -8.15 29.77 -0.24
CA LYS A 53 -8.11 31.22 -0.48
C LYS A 53 -7.33 31.97 0.60
N HIS A 54 -7.51 31.55 1.85
CA HIS A 54 -6.80 32.12 2.99
C HIS A 54 -5.29 31.87 2.90
N PHE A 55 -4.87 30.64 2.62
CA PHE A 55 -3.44 30.34 2.43
C PHE A 55 -2.84 31.09 1.25
N ASN A 56 -3.55 31.16 0.12
CA ASN A 56 -3.09 31.88 -1.04
C ASN A 56 -2.93 33.39 -0.75
N SER A 57 -3.77 33.98 0.13
CA SER A 57 -3.59 35.36 0.57
C SER A 57 -2.35 35.55 1.45
N ILE A 58 -2.07 34.60 2.36
CA ILE A 58 -0.87 34.61 3.20
C ILE A 58 0.39 34.49 2.33
N LEU A 59 0.40 33.59 1.35
CA LEU A 59 1.53 33.41 0.44
C LEU A 59 1.83 34.64 -0.40
N LYS A 60 0.85 35.50 -0.69
CA LYS A 60 1.03 36.76 -1.44
C LYS A 60 1.48 37.94 -0.59
N ASP A 61 1.55 37.77 0.73
CA ASP A 61 2.03 38.83 1.63
C ASP A 61 3.50 39.14 1.41
N GLU A 62 3.89 40.43 1.38
CA GLU A 62 5.26 40.87 1.07
C GLU A 62 6.31 40.31 2.02
N GLN A 63 6.00 40.19 3.32
CA GLN A 63 6.95 39.61 4.29
C GLN A 63 7.15 38.12 4.04
N VAL A 64 6.09 37.40 3.69
CA VAL A 64 6.18 35.98 3.32
C VAL A 64 6.98 35.83 2.03
N GLN A 65 6.68 36.64 1.02
CA GLN A 65 7.43 36.63 -0.25
C GLN A 65 8.92 36.88 -0.04
N LYS A 66 9.29 37.79 0.85
CA LYS A 66 10.71 38.04 1.21
C LYS A 66 11.37 36.79 1.79
N VAL A 67 10.72 36.06 2.67
CA VAL A 67 11.29 34.82 3.24
C VAL A 67 11.32 33.69 2.21
N LEU A 68 10.33 33.62 1.32
CA LEU A 68 10.28 32.63 0.24
C LEU A 68 11.45 32.75 -0.75
N THR A 69 12.12 33.92 -0.82
CA THR A 69 13.33 34.05 -1.66
C THR A 69 14.50 33.14 -1.24
N ASN A 70 14.47 32.63 0.00
CA ASN A 70 15.47 31.68 0.50
C ASN A 70 15.19 30.23 0.01
N PHE A 71 14.09 30.00 -0.66
CA PHE A 71 13.67 28.70 -1.16
C PHE A 71 13.50 28.71 -2.68
N HIS A 72 13.62 27.54 -3.29
CA HIS A 72 13.01 27.28 -4.57
C HIS A 72 11.54 26.94 -4.33
N PHE A 73 10.65 27.95 -4.43
CA PHE A 73 9.23 27.77 -4.15
C PHE A 73 8.50 27.19 -5.36
N VAL A 74 7.74 26.13 -5.13
CA VAL A 74 6.90 25.48 -6.13
C VAL A 74 5.50 25.29 -5.54
N GLU A 75 4.46 25.70 -6.25
CA GLU A 75 3.09 25.30 -5.97
C GLU A 75 2.67 24.22 -6.95
N GLN A 76 2.10 23.15 -6.43
CA GLN A 76 1.58 22.04 -7.23
C GLN A 76 0.20 21.65 -6.75
N LYS A 77 -0.75 21.49 -7.68
CA LYS A 77 -2.08 21.00 -7.36
C LYS A 77 -2.06 19.53 -7.01
N ILE A 78 -2.92 19.16 -6.11
CA ILE A 78 -3.00 17.82 -5.51
C ILE A 78 -3.27 16.72 -6.54
N SER A 79 -4.01 17.03 -7.61
CA SER A 79 -4.30 16.09 -8.71
C SER A 79 -3.07 15.70 -9.53
N ALA A 80 -2.01 16.51 -9.47
CA ALA A 80 -0.80 16.30 -10.24
C ALA A 80 0.26 15.44 -9.51
N ILE A 81 0.07 15.16 -8.23
CA ILE A 81 1.07 14.49 -7.39
C ILE A 81 0.44 13.39 -6.54
N ASP A 82 -0.31 12.49 -7.17
CA ASP A 82 -0.94 11.35 -6.51
C ASP A 82 0.05 10.49 -5.72
N GLU A 83 1.32 10.42 -6.17
CA GLU A 83 2.36 9.69 -5.48
C GLU A 83 2.69 10.26 -4.10
N ILE A 84 2.68 11.59 -3.94
CA ILE A 84 2.90 12.22 -2.62
C ILE A 84 1.83 11.80 -1.63
N HIS A 85 0.59 11.68 -2.06
CA HIS A 85 -0.48 11.21 -1.19
C HIS A 85 -0.26 9.78 -0.72
N ARG A 86 0.16 8.90 -1.64
CA ARG A 86 0.48 7.51 -1.32
C ARG A 86 1.69 7.41 -0.40
N LEU A 87 2.72 8.20 -0.69
CA LEU A 87 3.97 8.24 0.06
C LEU A 87 3.76 8.74 1.49
N LEU A 88 2.98 9.81 1.68
CA LEU A 88 2.79 10.50 2.95
C LEU A 88 1.50 10.14 3.68
N TYR A 89 0.66 9.26 3.10
CA TYR A 89 -0.63 8.92 3.69
C TYR A 89 -1.47 10.16 4.03
N THR A 90 -1.59 11.09 3.10
CA THR A 90 -2.30 12.35 3.33
C THR A 90 -3.69 12.33 2.70
N HIS A 91 -4.68 12.76 3.47
CA HIS A 91 -6.01 13.07 2.95
C HIS A 91 -6.00 14.44 2.29
N ARG A 92 -5.94 14.55 0.99
CA ARG A 92 -6.26 15.73 0.14
C ARG A 92 -6.25 17.10 0.85
N HIS A 93 -5.38 17.30 1.85
CA HIS A 93 -5.21 18.57 2.56
C HIS A 93 -4.18 19.44 1.86
N ASN A 94 -4.24 20.75 2.07
CA ASN A 94 -3.13 21.63 1.73
C ASN A 94 -1.99 21.42 2.73
N PHE A 95 -0.75 21.28 2.28
CA PHE A 95 0.42 21.14 3.13
C PHE A 95 1.69 21.60 2.43
N PHE A 96 2.74 21.82 3.20
CA PHE A 96 4.06 22.13 2.69
C PHE A 96 5.01 20.96 2.84
N LEU A 97 5.85 20.77 1.82
CA LEU A 97 6.99 19.86 1.87
C LEU A 97 8.26 20.67 1.68
N ILE A 98 9.27 20.39 2.49
CA ILE A 98 10.61 20.92 2.25
C ILE A 98 11.50 19.77 1.80
N PHE A 99 12.12 19.94 0.65
CA PHE A 99 13.13 19.03 0.12
C PHE A 99 14.52 19.64 0.29
N ASN A 100 15.45 18.80 0.71
CA ASN A 100 16.86 19.03 0.55
C ASN A 100 17.40 17.96 -0.39
N ALA A 101 17.83 18.38 -1.57
CA ALA A 101 18.18 17.46 -2.67
C ALA A 101 17.02 16.49 -3.00
N ASP A 102 17.21 15.19 -2.81
CA ASP A 102 16.23 14.12 -3.10
C ASP A 102 15.46 13.65 -1.85
N SER A 103 15.58 14.35 -0.74
CA SER A 103 15.01 13.95 0.54
C SER A 103 14.01 14.96 1.06
N ILE A 104 12.88 14.47 1.56
CA ILE A 104 11.92 15.26 2.33
C ILE A 104 12.50 15.48 3.73
N VAL A 105 12.70 16.72 4.10
CA VAL A 105 13.22 17.11 5.42
C VAL A 105 12.12 17.63 6.34
N SER A 106 10.99 18.06 5.79
CA SER A 106 9.85 18.46 6.60
C SER A 106 8.54 18.33 5.82
N VAL A 107 7.50 17.92 6.55
CA VAL A 107 6.10 17.91 6.09
C VAL A 107 5.31 18.70 7.11
N VAL A 108 4.69 19.79 6.67
CA VAL A 108 3.99 20.67 7.60
C VAL A 108 2.57 20.90 7.11
N PRO A 109 1.58 20.73 7.98
CA PRO A 109 0.23 21.18 7.65
C PRO A 109 0.23 22.69 7.45
N THR A 110 -0.73 23.17 6.68
CA THR A 110 -0.85 24.59 6.40
C THR A 110 -1.02 25.42 7.66
N PHE A 111 -0.32 26.56 7.72
CA PHE A 111 -0.39 27.49 8.83
C PHE A 111 -1.59 28.43 8.68
N TYR A 112 -2.33 28.63 9.78
CA TYR A 112 -3.44 29.57 9.81
C TYR A 112 -3.03 31.02 10.08
N SER A 113 -1.73 31.28 10.35
CA SER A 113 -1.25 32.64 10.56
C SER A 113 0.07 32.89 9.83
N LYS A 114 0.19 34.09 9.25
CA LYS A 114 1.38 34.60 8.60
C LYS A 114 2.62 34.48 9.50
N LYS A 115 2.49 34.92 10.77
CA LYS A 115 3.60 34.92 11.72
C LYS A 115 4.18 33.51 11.94
N LYS A 116 3.32 32.51 12.07
CA LYS A 116 3.75 31.11 12.24
C LYS A 116 4.44 30.58 10.96
N LEU A 117 3.94 30.91 9.78
CA LEU A 117 4.57 30.53 8.52
C LEU A 117 5.95 31.15 8.39
N ILE A 118 6.09 32.46 8.64
CA ILE A 118 7.39 33.15 8.59
C ILE A 118 8.39 32.52 9.56
N SER A 119 8.02 32.38 10.85
CA SER A 119 8.90 31.78 11.85
C SER A 119 9.31 30.36 11.50
N PHE A 120 8.40 29.58 10.91
CA PHE A 120 8.71 28.26 10.41
C PHE A 120 9.72 28.30 9.25
N LEU A 121 9.48 29.11 8.22
CA LEU A 121 10.37 29.21 7.07
C LEU A 121 11.76 29.74 7.47
N GLU A 122 11.83 30.73 8.36
CA GLU A 122 13.09 31.26 8.88
C GLU A 122 13.90 30.20 9.62
N SER A 123 13.25 29.30 10.36
CA SER A 123 13.95 28.20 11.04
C SER A 123 14.63 27.24 10.06
N PHE A 124 14.30 27.33 8.79
CA PHE A 124 14.88 26.54 7.69
C PHE A 124 15.83 27.33 6.78
N ALA A 125 15.90 28.63 6.91
CA ALA A 125 16.81 29.45 6.11
C ALA A 125 18.25 29.42 6.64
N ASP A 126 18.46 29.12 7.92
CA ASP A 126 19.78 28.95 8.52
C ASP A 126 20.31 27.54 8.28
N SER A 127 21.36 27.44 7.51
CA SER A 127 21.94 26.27 6.85
C SER A 127 22.44 25.11 7.74
N THR A 128 21.98 24.98 8.95
CA THR A 128 22.22 23.81 9.83
C THR A 128 21.21 22.69 9.63
N PHE A 129 20.78 22.52 8.41
CA PHE A 129 19.73 21.60 7.95
C PHE A 129 20.11 20.12 7.93
N ALA A 130 21.12 19.73 8.62
CA ALA A 130 21.39 18.34 8.89
C ALA A 130 20.39 17.84 9.94
N GLU A 131 19.45 16.98 9.52
CA GLU A 131 18.95 15.89 10.37
C GLU A 131 17.68 16.06 11.21
N THR A 132 16.92 17.13 11.16
CA THR A 132 15.73 17.13 12.01
C THR A 132 14.45 17.16 11.19
N ILE A 133 13.95 16.00 10.80
CA ILE A 133 12.55 15.82 10.43
C ILE A 133 11.74 16.00 11.71
N LYS A 134 11.42 17.26 12.02
CA LYS A 134 10.78 17.59 13.30
C LYS A 134 9.31 17.27 13.35
N GLU A 135 8.60 17.19 12.25
CA GLU A 135 7.17 16.88 12.23
C GLU A 135 6.72 16.33 10.87
N ILE A 136 6.68 15.03 10.70
CA ILE A 136 5.73 14.41 9.79
C ILE A 136 4.45 14.19 10.61
N SER A 137 3.80 15.27 10.98
CA SER A 137 2.60 15.27 11.85
C SER A 137 1.36 14.64 11.20
N LEU A 138 1.44 14.31 9.92
CA LEU A 138 0.33 13.72 9.17
C LEU A 138 0.19 12.21 9.41
N LEU A 139 1.25 11.57 9.87
CA LEU A 139 1.25 10.17 10.26
C LEU A 139 1.28 10.13 11.78
N ASN A 140 0.21 9.69 12.42
CA ASN A 140 0.10 9.51 13.89
C ASN A 140 1.07 8.41 14.41
N TYR A 141 2.34 8.43 14.01
CA TYR A 141 3.36 7.50 14.45
C TYR A 141 4.18 8.11 15.59
N LYS A 142 4.54 7.27 16.55
CA LYS A 142 5.30 7.70 17.74
C LYS A 142 6.75 8.06 17.44
N ASP A 143 7.33 7.49 16.37
CA ASP A 143 8.72 7.71 15.97
C ASP A 143 8.79 8.46 14.63
N SER A 144 9.04 9.78 14.72
CA SER A 144 9.12 10.64 13.54
C SER A 144 10.37 10.38 12.69
N ILE A 145 11.45 9.89 13.27
CA ILE A 145 12.72 9.63 12.56
C ILE A 145 12.58 8.36 11.72
N ALA A 146 12.08 7.27 12.31
CA ALA A 146 11.84 6.03 11.57
C ALA A 146 10.85 6.23 10.42
N VAL A 147 9.79 7.00 10.64
CA VAL A 147 8.82 7.40 9.59
C VAL A 147 9.52 8.11 8.45
N ALA A 148 10.35 9.07 8.77
CA ALA A 148 11.07 9.87 7.80
C ALA A 148 12.06 9.05 6.98
N ASN A 149 12.83 8.20 7.64
CA ASN A 149 13.77 7.31 6.98
C ASN A 149 13.04 6.36 6.03
N ALA A 150 11.95 5.75 6.49
CA ALA A 150 11.15 4.84 5.67
C ALA A 150 10.58 5.55 4.42
N ILE A 151 10.04 6.75 4.58
CA ILE A 151 9.50 7.54 3.47
C ILE A 151 10.59 7.97 2.50
N ASN A 152 11.72 8.48 2.99
CA ASN A 152 12.83 8.92 2.14
C ASN A 152 13.49 7.74 1.41
N ASN A 153 13.58 6.56 2.02
CA ASN A 153 14.04 5.36 1.34
C ASN A 153 13.14 4.99 0.16
N VAL A 154 11.81 5.06 0.32
CA VAL A 154 10.87 4.83 -0.77
C VAL A 154 10.99 5.90 -1.85
N LEU A 155 11.00 7.18 -1.44
CA LEU A 155 11.06 8.32 -2.37
C LEU A 155 12.30 8.24 -3.27
N ARG A 156 13.48 8.10 -2.67
CA ARG A 156 14.75 8.00 -3.40
C ARG A 156 14.80 6.76 -4.28
N SER A 157 14.34 5.63 -3.77
CA SER A 157 14.32 4.40 -4.56
C SER A 157 13.42 4.50 -5.78
N ASN A 158 12.22 5.07 -5.64
CA ASN A 158 11.31 5.30 -6.75
C ASN A 158 11.91 6.30 -7.76
N TYR A 159 12.53 7.38 -7.28
CA TYR A 159 13.21 8.34 -8.13
C TYR A 159 14.33 7.70 -8.95
N HIS A 160 15.27 7.00 -8.27
CA HIS A 160 16.45 6.44 -8.94
C HIS A 160 16.11 5.26 -9.87
N ILE A 161 15.12 4.41 -9.52
CA ILE A 161 14.69 3.33 -10.42
C ILE A 161 14.04 3.88 -11.68
N GLN A 162 13.25 4.96 -11.56
CA GLN A 162 12.62 5.61 -12.71
C GLN A 162 13.65 6.31 -13.62
N LYS A 163 14.71 6.88 -13.05
CA LYS A 163 15.81 7.48 -13.81
C LYS A 163 16.77 6.46 -14.43
N GLY A 164 16.58 5.17 -14.16
CA GLY A 164 17.47 4.10 -14.63
C GLY A 164 18.82 4.02 -13.90
N ASN A 165 18.94 4.70 -12.78
CA ASN A 165 20.17 4.78 -11.97
C ASN A 165 20.23 3.72 -10.85
N MET A 166 19.26 2.82 -10.79
CA MET A 166 19.16 1.80 -9.75
C MET A 166 18.77 0.46 -10.36
N SER A 167 19.42 -0.63 -9.92
CA SER A 167 19.02 -1.99 -10.31
C SER A 167 17.76 -2.42 -9.54
N LYS A 168 17.01 -3.37 -10.11
CA LYS A 168 15.81 -3.92 -9.46
C LYS A 168 16.13 -4.57 -8.11
N THR A 169 17.26 -5.23 -7.97
CA THR A 169 17.69 -5.87 -6.72
C THR A 169 17.88 -4.81 -5.63
N VAL A 170 18.69 -3.78 -5.91
CA VAL A 170 18.91 -2.67 -4.96
C VAL A 170 17.61 -1.96 -4.61
N TYR A 171 16.70 -1.78 -5.56
CA TYR A 171 15.38 -1.22 -5.31
C TYR A 171 14.60 -2.07 -4.29
N ILE A 172 14.54 -3.39 -4.49
CA ILE A 172 13.83 -4.31 -3.58
C ILE A 172 14.44 -4.26 -2.17
N ASP A 173 15.78 -4.27 -2.06
CA ASP A 173 16.49 -4.20 -0.78
C ASP A 173 16.18 -2.89 -0.03
N ASN A 174 16.17 -1.78 -0.73
CA ASN A 174 15.83 -0.48 -0.15
C ASN A 174 14.36 -0.41 0.33
N ILE A 175 13.42 -0.98 -0.45
CA ILE A 175 12.03 -1.05 -0.02
C ILE A 175 11.88 -1.97 1.19
N GLN A 176 12.60 -3.08 1.24
CA GLN A 176 12.63 -3.95 2.41
C GLN A 176 13.23 -3.25 3.63
N GLN A 177 14.27 -2.46 3.45
CA GLN A 177 14.83 -1.63 4.53
C GLN A 177 13.79 -0.61 5.03
N SER A 178 13.08 0.06 4.13
CA SER A 178 11.99 0.96 4.51
C SER A 178 10.91 0.26 5.35
N ILE A 179 10.56 -0.98 5.03
CA ILE A 179 9.61 -1.79 5.81
C ILE A 179 10.17 -2.12 7.20
N ASN A 180 11.45 -2.43 7.31
CA ASN A 180 12.11 -2.73 8.58
C ASN A 180 12.18 -1.50 9.49
N GLU A 181 12.40 -0.31 8.93
CA GLU A 181 12.35 0.98 9.65
C GLU A 181 10.94 1.27 10.14
N MET A 182 9.97 1.26 9.24
CA MET A 182 8.56 1.46 9.54
C MET A 182 7.67 0.85 8.46
N PRO A 183 6.93 -0.24 8.77
CA PRO A 183 6.00 -0.82 7.83
C PRO A 183 4.74 0.04 7.68
N TYR A 184 4.48 0.53 6.48
CA TYR A 184 3.22 1.19 6.12
C TYR A 184 2.69 0.66 4.78
N PHE A 185 1.47 1.04 4.39
CA PHE A 185 0.82 0.45 3.22
C PHE A 185 1.67 0.56 1.96
N TYR A 186 2.20 1.75 1.66
CA TYR A 186 2.80 2.00 0.35
C TYR A 186 4.12 1.26 0.16
N ASN A 187 4.99 1.15 1.18
CA ASN A 187 6.23 0.37 1.05
C ASN A 187 5.95 -1.13 0.91
N ARG A 188 4.97 -1.68 1.63
CA ARG A 188 4.52 -3.07 1.44
C ARG A 188 3.93 -3.30 0.06
N TYR A 189 3.13 -2.36 -0.44
CA TYR A 189 2.61 -2.40 -1.80
C TYR A 189 3.72 -2.44 -2.85
N LEU A 190 4.72 -1.56 -2.73
CA LEU A 190 5.85 -1.50 -3.67
C LEU A 190 6.68 -2.78 -3.66
N LEU A 191 6.96 -3.35 -2.49
CA LEU A 191 7.62 -4.65 -2.39
C LEU A 191 6.80 -5.73 -3.09
N ALA A 192 5.51 -5.80 -2.77
CA ALA A 192 4.59 -6.76 -3.35
C ALA A 192 4.51 -6.66 -4.88
N MET A 193 4.54 -5.45 -5.42
CA MET A 193 4.50 -5.22 -6.87
C MET A 193 5.84 -5.53 -7.55
N SER A 194 6.94 -5.45 -6.82
CA SER A 194 8.31 -5.59 -7.37
C SER A 194 8.84 -7.02 -7.35
N THR A 195 8.32 -7.87 -6.46
CA THR A 195 8.71 -9.28 -6.35
C THR A 195 7.77 -10.16 -7.19
N SER A 196 8.29 -11.31 -7.65
CA SER A 196 7.47 -12.38 -8.25
C SER A 196 6.85 -13.29 -7.19
N ASP A 197 7.33 -13.18 -5.95
CA ASP A 197 6.95 -14.06 -4.86
C ASP A 197 5.56 -13.70 -4.31
N PHE A 198 4.97 -14.67 -3.65
CA PHE A 198 3.71 -14.48 -2.95
C PHE A 198 3.87 -13.40 -1.86
N VAL A 199 2.95 -12.46 -1.88
CA VAL A 199 2.85 -11.43 -0.84
C VAL A 199 1.64 -11.73 0.04
N ASN A 200 1.89 -11.96 1.32
CA ASN A 200 0.81 -11.98 2.30
C ASN A 200 0.08 -10.64 2.29
N THR A 201 -1.21 -10.64 1.97
CA THR A 201 -2.04 -9.45 1.86
C THR A 201 -3.03 -9.28 3.02
N GLU A 202 -2.91 -10.06 4.09
CA GLU A 202 -3.78 -9.95 5.28
C GLU A 202 -3.78 -8.53 5.88
N TRP A 203 -2.66 -7.83 5.76
CA TRP A 203 -2.54 -6.43 6.18
C TRP A 203 -3.47 -5.48 5.41
N ILE A 204 -3.95 -5.84 4.21
CA ILE A 204 -4.94 -5.04 3.47
C ILE A 204 -6.29 -5.04 4.20
N ASP A 205 -6.66 -6.17 4.77
CA ASP A 205 -7.95 -6.29 5.48
C ASP A 205 -7.94 -5.48 6.79
N SER A 206 -6.77 -5.25 7.38
CA SER A 206 -6.60 -4.43 8.59
C SER A 206 -6.64 -2.92 8.35
N LEU A 207 -6.65 -2.47 7.08
CA LEU A 207 -6.69 -1.04 6.76
C LEU A 207 -8.01 -0.40 7.20
N LYS A 208 -7.91 0.79 7.77
CA LYS A 208 -9.08 1.63 8.06
C LYS A 208 -9.75 2.10 6.77
N THR A 209 -11.02 2.48 6.83
CA THR A 209 -11.79 2.94 5.66
C THR A 209 -11.08 4.07 4.91
N ASN A 210 -10.52 5.03 5.65
CA ASN A 210 -9.79 6.15 5.05
C ASN A 210 -8.55 5.70 4.27
N GLU A 211 -7.81 4.72 4.80
CA GLU A 211 -6.64 4.13 4.14
C GLU A 211 -7.03 3.41 2.86
N LYS A 212 -8.15 2.67 2.89
CA LYS A 212 -8.67 1.99 1.71
C LYS A 212 -9.00 2.97 0.58
N ASN A 213 -9.52 4.15 0.92
CA ASN A 213 -9.85 5.18 -0.07
C ASN A 213 -8.60 5.81 -0.72
N ILE A 214 -7.53 6.05 0.07
CA ILE A 214 -6.27 6.61 -0.45
C ILE A 214 -5.56 5.62 -1.37
N TYR A 215 -5.64 4.34 -1.04
CA TYR A 215 -4.91 3.27 -1.72
C TYR A 215 -5.79 2.38 -2.60
N GLU A 216 -6.99 2.85 -2.98
CA GLU A 216 -7.96 2.05 -3.74
C GLU A 216 -7.35 1.46 -5.02
N ASP A 217 -6.66 2.28 -5.79
CA ASP A 217 -6.01 1.84 -7.03
C ASP A 217 -4.87 0.85 -6.76
N CYS A 218 -4.08 1.09 -5.71
CA CYS A 218 -3.02 0.17 -5.31
C CYS A 218 -3.58 -1.17 -4.85
N ILE A 219 -4.67 -1.16 -4.10
CA ILE A 219 -5.37 -2.38 -3.65
C ILE A 219 -5.93 -3.13 -4.86
N LYS A 220 -6.50 -2.42 -5.83
CA LYS A 220 -7.00 -3.01 -7.08
C LYS A 220 -5.87 -3.63 -7.90
N ALA A 221 -4.73 -2.93 -8.03
CA ALA A 221 -3.55 -3.44 -8.73
C ALA A 221 -2.96 -4.68 -8.05
N LEU A 222 -2.86 -4.70 -6.72
CA LEU A 222 -2.44 -5.88 -5.97
C LEU A 222 -3.38 -7.07 -6.21
N LYS A 223 -4.68 -6.85 -6.14
CA LYS A 223 -5.67 -7.89 -6.42
C LYS A 223 -5.53 -8.41 -7.85
N GLN A 224 -5.37 -7.52 -8.83
CA GLN A 224 -5.14 -7.92 -10.22
C GLN A 224 -3.85 -8.74 -10.35
N LYS A 225 -2.74 -8.31 -9.74
CA LYS A 225 -1.50 -9.08 -9.75
C LYS A 225 -1.66 -10.47 -9.14
N MET A 226 -2.39 -10.58 -8.04
CA MET A 226 -2.69 -11.88 -7.39
C MET A 226 -3.50 -12.81 -8.31
N PHE A 227 -4.40 -12.26 -9.14
CA PHE A 227 -5.19 -13.03 -10.10
C PHE A 227 -4.47 -13.26 -11.44
N HIS A 228 -3.44 -12.45 -11.76
CA HIS A 228 -2.71 -12.50 -13.04
C HIS A 228 -1.27 -12.99 -12.87
N ILE A 229 -0.94 -13.75 -11.81
CA ILE A 229 0.32 -14.52 -11.80
C ILE A 229 0.27 -15.44 -13.02
N PRO A 230 1.20 -15.30 -13.99
CA PRO A 230 1.15 -16.10 -15.20
C PRO A 230 1.11 -17.57 -14.83
N HIS A 231 0.14 -18.29 -15.36
CA HIS A 231 -0.08 -19.72 -15.13
C HIS A 231 1.02 -20.64 -15.69
N ASN A 232 2.22 -20.11 -15.96
CA ASN A 232 3.38 -20.91 -16.37
C ASN A 232 3.97 -21.77 -15.23
N ASN A 233 3.46 -21.62 -14.02
CA ASN A 233 3.85 -22.41 -12.86
C ASN A 233 2.59 -23.10 -12.33
N HIS A 234 2.42 -24.35 -12.71
CA HIS A 234 1.23 -25.14 -12.41
C HIS A 234 1.24 -25.68 -10.99
N SER A 235 0.77 -24.90 -10.00
CA SER A 235 0.26 -25.50 -8.80
C SER A 235 -1.14 -26.06 -9.09
N LYS A 236 -1.47 -27.22 -8.54
CA LYS A 236 -2.76 -27.86 -8.73
C LYS A 236 -3.25 -28.42 -7.41
N ILE A 237 -4.17 -27.71 -6.78
CA ILE A 237 -4.80 -28.17 -5.54
C ILE A 237 -5.92 -29.14 -5.90
N SER A 238 -5.85 -30.34 -5.30
CA SER A 238 -6.87 -31.39 -5.44
C SER A 238 -7.45 -31.70 -4.07
N PHE A 239 -8.66 -31.27 -3.80
CA PHE A 239 -9.37 -31.59 -2.57
C PHE A 239 -9.84 -33.04 -2.59
N LYS A 240 -9.73 -33.72 -1.44
CA LYS A 240 -10.27 -35.08 -1.26
C LYS A 240 -11.80 -35.05 -1.34
N HIS A 241 -12.41 -34.07 -0.72
CA HIS A 241 -13.84 -33.78 -0.75
C HIS A 241 -14.05 -32.27 -0.81
N GLU A 242 -14.98 -31.80 -1.61
CA GLU A 242 -15.36 -30.38 -1.68
C GLU A 242 -16.68 -30.12 -0.91
N ALA A 243 -17.34 -31.17 -0.45
CA ALA A 243 -18.52 -31.07 0.39
C ALA A 243 -18.39 -32.05 1.58
N ILE A 244 -18.74 -31.56 2.76
CA ILE A 244 -18.78 -32.37 4.00
C ILE A 244 -20.12 -32.11 4.68
N ASP A 245 -20.77 -33.18 5.08
CA ASP A 245 -21.94 -33.15 5.94
C ASP A 245 -21.49 -33.31 7.40
N LEU A 246 -21.83 -32.34 8.24
CA LEU A 246 -21.54 -32.37 9.68
C LEU A 246 -22.58 -33.17 10.47
N GLY A 247 -23.67 -33.60 9.79
CA GLY A 247 -24.76 -34.30 10.48
C GLY A 247 -25.55 -33.39 11.42
N GLU A 248 -25.79 -33.86 12.63
CA GLU A 248 -26.49 -33.11 13.68
C GLU A 248 -25.50 -32.30 14.53
N VAL A 249 -25.72 -31.01 14.60
CA VAL A 249 -24.93 -30.08 15.42
C VAL A 249 -25.85 -29.46 16.46
N ARG A 250 -25.45 -29.49 17.74
CA ARG A 250 -26.28 -28.89 18.79
C ARG A 250 -26.22 -27.34 18.73
N ILE A 251 -27.35 -26.74 19.04
CA ILE A 251 -27.45 -25.27 19.06
C ILE A 251 -26.46 -24.68 20.06
N ASN A 252 -25.79 -23.59 19.64
CA ASN A 252 -24.71 -22.91 20.37
C ASN A 252 -23.42 -23.71 20.57
N GLU A 253 -23.36 -24.98 20.18
CA GLU A 253 -22.11 -25.74 20.16
C GLU A 253 -21.33 -25.51 18.87
N LYS A 254 -20.01 -25.73 18.96
CA LYS A 254 -19.10 -25.65 17.82
C LYS A 254 -18.79 -27.06 17.32
N ASP A 255 -18.89 -27.24 16.03
CA ASP A 255 -18.39 -28.43 15.35
C ASP A 255 -17.37 -28.04 14.28
N SER A 256 -16.51 -28.98 13.87
CA SER A 256 -15.44 -28.68 12.92
C SER A 256 -15.20 -29.85 11.97
N CYS A 257 -14.78 -29.51 10.76
CA CYS A 257 -14.31 -30.46 9.76
C CYS A 257 -13.02 -30.00 9.09
N LEU A 258 -12.36 -30.96 8.42
CA LEU A 258 -11.12 -30.76 7.70
C LEU A 258 -11.32 -31.05 6.22
N PHE A 259 -11.12 -30.05 5.39
CA PHE A 259 -11.01 -30.22 3.94
C PHE A 259 -9.55 -30.49 3.59
N THR A 260 -9.18 -31.76 3.48
CA THR A 260 -7.83 -32.19 3.11
C THR A 260 -7.64 -32.10 1.62
N PHE A 261 -6.48 -31.63 1.20
CA PHE A 261 -6.07 -31.51 -0.19
C PHE A 261 -4.59 -31.85 -0.36
N ILE A 262 -4.19 -32.11 -1.60
CA ILE A 262 -2.82 -32.34 -2.03
C ILE A 262 -2.45 -31.38 -3.15
N ASN A 263 -1.22 -30.87 -3.16
CA ASN A 263 -0.67 -30.15 -4.30
C ASN A 263 -0.14 -31.16 -5.34
N ARG A 264 -0.89 -31.35 -6.41
CA ARG A 264 -0.53 -32.20 -7.56
C ARG A 264 0.18 -31.44 -8.66
N GLY A 265 0.41 -30.15 -8.50
CA GLY A 265 1.13 -29.30 -9.44
C GLY A 265 2.64 -29.39 -9.28
N ASP A 266 3.36 -28.75 -10.18
CA ASP A 266 4.84 -28.76 -10.22
C ASP A 266 5.46 -27.65 -9.36
N THR A 267 4.67 -26.70 -8.90
CA THR A 267 5.10 -25.56 -8.08
C THR A 267 4.38 -25.53 -6.76
N PRO A 268 4.92 -24.81 -5.74
CA PRO A 268 4.27 -24.69 -4.44
C PRO A 268 2.86 -24.09 -4.57
N ALA A 269 1.91 -24.72 -3.92
CA ALA A 269 0.54 -24.23 -3.81
C ALA A 269 0.41 -23.28 -2.61
N ILE A 270 -0.33 -22.18 -2.82
CA ILE A 270 -0.54 -21.14 -1.82
C ILE A 270 -2.01 -20.86 -1.70
N ILE A 271 -2.53 -20.87 -0.47
CA ILE A 271 -3.89 -20.42 -0.17
C ILE A 271 -3.82 -18.97 0.27
N TYR A 272 -4.34 -18.07 -0.55
CA TYR A 272 -4.34 -16.63 -0.29
C TYR A 272 -5.39 -16.24 0.73
N LYS A 273 -6.60 -16.80 0.57
CA LYS A 273 -7.77 -16.41 1.34
C LYS A 273 -8.77 -17.55 1.41
N VAL A 274 -9.42 -17.67 2.55
CA VAL A 274 -10.60 -18.49 2.72
C VAL A 274 -11.71 -17.58 3.24
N LYS A 275 -12.84 -17.52 2.52
CA LYS A 275 -13.97 -16.65 2.85
C LYS A 275 -15.25 -17.48 3.01
N SER A 276 -15.85 -17.41 4.19
CA SER A 276 -17.19 -17.95 4.43
C SER A 276 -18.27 -16.95 4.03
N THR A 277 -19.45 -17.46 3.67
CA THR A 277 -20.63 -16.63 3.35
C THR A 277 -21.36 -16.12 4.59
N CYS A 278 -21.00 -16.56 5.80
CA CYS A 278 -21.59 -16.10 7.07
C CYS A 278 -20.54 -15.94 8.16
N GLY A 279 -20.84 -15.12 9.17
CA GLY A 279 -20.01 -14.92 10.35
C GLY A 279 -19.97 -16.12 11.32
N CYS A 280 -20.85 -17.10 11.15
CA CYS A 280 -20.95 -18.31 11.98
C CYS A 280 -19.89 -19.38 11.65
N THR A 281 -18.98 -19.10 10.71
CA THR A 281 -17.97 -20.06 10.24
C THR A 281 -16.59 -19.40 10.26
N VAL A 282 -15.65 -20.02 10.95
CA VAL A 282 -14.23 -19.60 10.99
C VAL A 282 -13.40 -20.63 10.24
N ALA A 283 -12.44 -20.16 9.43
CA ALA A 283 -11.53 -21.01 8.68
C ALA A 283 -10.09 -20.82 9.14
N GLU A 284 -9.38 -21.94 9.34
CA GLU A 284 -7.95 -21.98 9.63
C GLU A 284 -7.24 -22.78 8.54
N TRP A 285 -6.09 -22.30 8.03
CA TRP A 285 -5.31 -22.98 6.99
C TRP A 285 -3.83 -22.64 7.10
N ALA A 286 -2.97 -23.46 6.47
CA ALA A 286 -1.54 -23.22 6.39
C ALA A 286 -1.26 -21.92 5.64
N LYS A 287 -0.42 -21.07 6.24
CA LYS A 287 0.02 -19.79 5.65
C LYS A 287 1.33 -19.92 4.85
N THR A 288 1.99 -21.08 5.00
CA THR A 288 3.21 -21.43 4.26
C THR A 288 2.87 -22.10 2.93
N PRO A 289 3.72 -21.94 1.89
CA PRO A 289 3.55 -22.65 0.63
C PRO A 289 3.58 -24.18 0.83
N ILE A 290 2.65 -24.89 0.20
CA ILE A 290 2.52 -26.33 0.20
C ILE A 290 3.30 -26.88 -1.00
N GLN A 291 4.38 -27.65 -0.76
CA GLN A 291 5.26 -28.12 -1.80
C GLN A 291 4.57 -29.17 -2.71
N LYS A 292 5.15 -29.41 -3.89
CA LYS A 292 4.71 -30.47 -4.79
C LYS A 292 4.62 -31.81 -4.07
N GLY A 293 3.48 -32.45 -4.14
CA GLY A 293 3.21 -33.75 -3.52
C GLY A 293 2.81 -33.69 -2.05
N ASP A 294 2.96 -32.54 -1.40
CA ASP A 294 2.56 -32.37 -0.01
C ASP A 294 1.03 -32.22 0.13
N SER A 295 0.54 -32.70 1.26
CA SER A 295 -0.85 -32.54 1.67
C SER A 295 -0.99 -31.52 2.78
N SER A 296 -2.12 -30.83 2.78
CA SER A 296 -2.52 -29.92 3.85
C SER A 296 -4.03 -29.94 4.02
N HIS A 297 -4.55 -29.11 4.92
CA HIS A 297 -5.98 -29.06 5.17
C HIS A 297 -6.45 -27.63 5.46
N ILE A 298 -7.73 -27.41 5.24
CA ILE A 298 -8.47 -26.24 5.72
C ILE A 298 -9.42 -26.72 6.81
N LYS A 299 -9.23 -26.25 8.04
CA LYS A 299 -10.13 -26.50 9.14
C LYS A 299 -11.25 -25.49 9.12
N ILE A 300 -12.46 -25.96 9.09
CA ILE A 300 -13.68 -25.15 9.20
C ILE A 300 -14.33 -25.42 10.55
N VAL A 301 -14.57 -24.35 11.29
CA VAL A 301 -15.31 -24.39 12.57
C VAL A 301 -16.65 -23.73 12.34
N PHE A 302 -17.72 -24.43 12.55
CA PHE A 302 -19.11 -23.95 12.44
C PHE A 302 -19.75 -23.88 13.81
N LYS A 303 -20.53 -22.83 14.07
CA LYS A 303 -21.37 -22.68 15.25
C LYS A 303 -22.83 -22.58 14.80
N GLY A 304 -23.68 -23.52 15.26
CA GLY A 304 -25.10 -23.48 15.00
C GLY A 304 -25.81 -22.42 15.86
N GLU A 305 -26.39 -21.41 15.23
CA GLU A 305 -27.06 -20.30 15.94
C GLU A 305 -28.59 -20.42 15.93
N SER A 306 -29.15 -21.22 15.02
CA SER A 306 -30.59 -21.43 14.90
C SER A 306 -30.90 -22.84 14.46
N ASN A 307 -32.00 -23.41 14.98
CA ASN A 307 -32.44 -24.75 14.66
C ASN A 307 -32.82 -24.90 13.17
N GLY A 308 -32.54 -26.06 12.58
CA GLY A 308 -32.91 -26.41 11.23
C GLY A 308 -31.71 -26.72 10.31
N PHE A 309 -32.03 -27.03 9.05
CA PHE A 309 -31.01 -27.35 8.05
C PHE A 309 -30.15 -26.16 7.70
N PHE A 310 -28.84 -26.40 7.57
CA PHE A 310 -27.91 -25.41 7.06
C PHE A 310 -27.08 -25.93 5.90
N LYS A 311 -26.71 -25.03 5.00
CA LYS A 311 -25.73 -25.23 3.93
C LYS A 311 -24.89 -23.97 3.77
N LYS A 312 -23.58 -24.05 4.03
CA LYS A 312 -22.67 -22.90 3.98
C LYS A 312 -21.62 -23.13 2.91
N ARG A 313 -21.31 -22.09 2.15
CA ARG A 313 -20.27 -22.10 1.13
C ARG A 313 -19.05 -21.37 1.63
N ILE A 314 -17.89 -21.94 1.35
CA ILE A 314 -16.58 -21.42 1.71
C ILE A 314 -15.77 -21.29 0.43
N LYS A 315 -15.41 -20.08 0.05
CA LYS A 315 -14.56 -19.80 -1.10
C LYS A 315 -13.10 -19.84 -0.69
N VAL A 316 -12.32 -20.64 -1.41
CA VAL A 316 -10.86 -20.79 -1.23
C VAL A 316 -10.18 -20.17 -2.43
N PHE A 317 -9.30 -19.20 -2.20
CA PHE A 317 -8.54 -18.52 -3.24
C PHE A 317 -7.08 -18.97 -3.21
N THR A 318 -6.55 -19.37 -4.35
CA THR A 318 -5.23 -20.00 -4.46
C THR A 318 -4.48 -19.53 -5.70
N ASN A 319 -3.17 -19.90 -5.82
CA ASN A 319 -2.38 -19.73 -7.04
C ASN A 319 -2.52 -20.92 -8.01
N SER A 320 -3.45 -21.82 -7.81
CA SER A 320 -3.62 -23.00 -8.66
C SER A 320 -4.34 -22.69 -9.97
N ASP A 321 -4.30 -23.66 -10.91
CA ASP A 321 -5.01 -23.61 -12.20
C ASP A 321 -6.48 -23.23 -12.04
N ASN A 322 -7.09 -23.63 -10.93
CA ASN A 322 -8.41 -23.16 -10.51
C ASN A 322 -8.24 -22.19 -9.33
N PRO A 323 -8.18 -20.88 -9.58
CA PRO A 323 -7.85 -19.89 -8.57
C PRO A 323 -8.92 -19.68 -7.50
N GLU A 324 -10.17 -20.13 -7.76
CA GLU A 324 -11.27 -20.10 -6.80
C GLU A 324 -11.96 -21.45 -6.74
N THR A 325 -11.87 -22.13 -5.58
CA THR A 325 -12.63 -23.36 -5.30
C THR A 325 -13.70 -23.09 -4.25
N THR A 326 -14.89 -23.64 -4.43
CA THR A 326 -15.99 -23.54 -3.46
C THR A 326 -16.14 -24.84 -2.69
N LEU A 327 -15.84 -24.79 -1.39
CA LEU A 327 -16.14 -25.86 -0.44
C LEU A 327 -17.53 -25.66 0.17
N THR A 328 -18.16 -26.74 0.58
CA THR A 328 -19.51 -26.72 1.17
C THR A 328 -19.56 -27.54 2.45
N ILE A 329 -20.15 -27.00 3.51
CA ILE A 329 -20.57 -27.75 4.68
C ILE A 329 -22.11 -27.74 4.76
N SER A 330 -22.70 -28.83 5.19
CA SER A 330 -24.13 -28.97 5.45
C SER A 330 -24.38 -29.75 6.73
N GLY A 331 -25.61 -29.73 7.21
CA GLY A 331 -26.04 -30.45 8.39
C GLY A 331 -27.34 -29.89 8.94
N THR A 332 -27.74 -30.37 10.12
CA THR A 332 -28.96 -29.93 10.82
C THR A 332 -28.59 -29.49 12.23
N VAL A 333 -28.95 -28.26 12.58
CA VAL A 333 -28.83 -27.80 13.98
C VAL A 333 -30.04 -28.29 14.75
N ILE A 334 -29.78 -28.97 15.87
CA ILE A 334 -30.79 -29.52 16.81
C ILE A 334 -30.64 -28.84 18.17
N PHE A 335 -31.67 -28.96 19.01
CA PHE A 335 -31.66 -28.46 20.39
C PHE A 335 -30.73 -29.23 21.31
#